data_e2de7d6bfea590bd0855bf002374cb61
#
_entry.id   e2de7d6bfea590bd0855bf002374cb61
#
_cell.length_a   1.000
_cell.length_b   1.000
_cell.length_c   1.000
_cell.angle_alpha   90.00
_cell.angle_beta   90.00
_cell.angle_gamma   90.00
#
_symmetry.space_group_name_H-M   'P 1'
#
loop_
_entity.id
_entity.type
_entity.pdbx_description
1 polymer ?
#
loop_
_entity_poly.entity_id
_entity_poly.type
_entity_poly.pdbx_seq_one_letter_code
_entity_poly.pdbx_strand_id
1 'polypeptide(L)'
;MATFPSITPTYSFSKNTAPRVRTVVFGDGFEQRLSFGINQNPKTYSLEFNVSEADSDVIEAFLNSRAFDNESFNFTPPGEGISKTGTYSRSGTTVTITITNHGVAIGDKVTLDFTSGSAADGDYIVASSANQNTLTVTTTASGTTSGNVNLTMSGQRRFICDSFNKSIPYLNRAVIQCTFREVFET
;
A
#
# COMPACT_ATOMS: atom_id res chain seq x y z
N MET A 1 8.37 4.88 -14.43
CA MET A 1 8.75 4.27 -13.14
C MET A 1 8.57 2.76 -13.25
N ALA A 2 9.56 1.99 -12.81
CA ALA A 2 9.53 0.54 -12.90
C ALA A 2 8.65 -0.07 -11.78
N THR A 3 8.06 -1.21 -12.07
CA THR A 3 7.30 -2.01 -11.08
C THR A 3 8.05 -3.31 -10.83
N PHE A 4 8.13 -3.70 -9.57
CA PHE A 4 8.74 -4.99 -9.19
C PHE A 4 8.04 -6.16 -9.89
N PRO A 5 8.76 -7.20 -10.32
CA PRO A 5 8.15 -8.37 -10.95
C PRO A 5 6.99 -8.96 -10.13
N SER A 6 5.99 -9.52 -10.79
CA SER A 6 4.80 -10.12 -10.14
C SER A 6 5.12 -11.45 -9.44
N ILE A 7 6.15 -11.44 -8.59
CA ILE A 7 6.61 -12.58 -7.80
C ILE A 7 6.31 -12.27 -6.33
N THR A 8 5.56 -13.15 -5.69
CA THR A 8 5.15 -12.96 -4.28
C THR A 8 6.25 -13.45 -3.33
N PRO A 9 6.58 -12.66 -2.31
CA PRO A 9 7.49 -13.11 -1.25
C PRO A 9 6.87 -14.24 -0.42
N THR A 10 7.71 -14.99 0.26
CA THR A 10 7.29 -15.98 1.26
C THR A 10 6.67 -15.32 2.50
N TYR A 11 5.84 -16.04 3.22
CA TYR A 11 5.10 -15.51 4.38
C TYR A 11 5.98 -15.09 5.57
N SER A 12 7.25 -15.42 5.59
CA SER A 12 8.20 -15.01 6.64
C SER A 12 8.78 -13.61 6.42
N PHE A 13 7.96 -12.63 6.06
CA PHE A 13 8.41 -11.26 5.93
C PHE A 13 8.17 -10.45 7.22
N SER A 14 9.00 -9.45 7.47
CA SER A 14 8.82 -8.52 8.57
C SER A 14 8.70 -7.08 8.07
N LYS A 15 7.84 -6.32 8.76
CA LYS A 15 7.63 -4.89 8.55
C LYS A 15 8.11 -4.14 9.78
N ASN A 16 9.10 -3.31 9.61
CA ASN A 16 9.58 -2.39 10.65
C ASN A 16 9.04 -1.00 10.39
N THR A 17 8.48 -0.39 11.43
CA THR A 17 7.93 0.96 11.41
C THR A 17 8.69 1.80 12.42
N ALA A 18 9.45 2.79 11.96
CA ALA A 18 10.26 3.65 12.80
C ALA A 18 9.84 5.12 12.64
N PRO A 19 8.82 5.58 13.41
CA PRO A 19 8.37 6.98 13.35
C PRO A 19 9.49 7.95 13.73
N ARG A 20 9.66 9.01 12.94
CA ARG A 20 10.63 10.07 13.20
C ARG A 20 9.98 11.12 14.09
N VAL A 21 10.20 11.00 15.41
CA VAL A 21 9.75 11.98 16.41
C VAL A 21 10.96 12.70 16.99
N ARG A 22 10.92 14.02 17.00
CA ARG A 22 11.91 14.82 17.74
C ARG A 22 11.32 15.19 19.09
N THR A 23 11.98 14.75 20.15
CA THR A 23 11.57 15.01 21.52
C THR A 23 12.51 16.03 22.15
N VAL A 24 11.93 17.05 22.80
CA VAL A 24 12.65 18.00 23.65
C VAL A 24 12.16 17.80 25.07
N VAL A 25 13.07 17.48 25.99
CA VAL A 25 12.77 17.31 27.41
C VAL A 25 13.21 18.56 28.15
N PHE A 26 12.32 19.14 28.94
CA PHE A 26 12.61 20.32 29.80
C PHE A 26 13.02 19.87 31.20
N GLY A 27 13.70 20.74 31.93
CA GLY A 27 14.30 20.40 33.21
C GLY A 27 13.31 20.04 34.34
N ASP A 28 12.02 20.31 34.15
CA ASP A 28 10.92 19.95 35.04
C ASP A 28 10.28 18.57 34.70
N GLY A 29 10.85 17.87 33.71
CA GLY A 29 10.32 16.58 33.23
C GLY A 29 9.22 16.70 32.17
N PHE A 30 8.84 17.91 31.76
CA PHE A 30 7.90 18.12 30.65
C PHE A 30 8.57 17.76 29.32
N GLU A 31 7.86 17.00 28.48
CA GLU A 31 8.33 16.54 27.19
C GLU A 31 7.48 17.15 26.06
N GLN A 32 8.13 17.85 25.14
CA GLN A 32 7.50 18.33 23.93
C GLN A 32 7.93 17.47 22.75
N ARG A 33 6.95 16.94 22.00
CA ARG A 33 7.16 16.15 20.79
C ARG A 33 6.84 16.99 19.57
N LEU A 34 7.76 17.03 18.63
CA LEU A 34 7.64 17.76 17.37
C LEU A 34 7.76 16.80 16.21
N SER A 35 6.85 16.98 15.24
CA SER A 35 6.90 16.27 13.98
C SER A 35 7.56 17.14 12.90
N PHE A 36 8.46 16.57 12.10
CA PHE A 36 9.17 17.27 11.02
C PHE A 36 8.81 16.68 9.66
N GLY A 37 8.22 17.50 8.78
CA GLY A 37 7.88 17.11 7.43
C GLY A 37 6.61 16.23 7.36
N ILE A 38 6.25 15.85 6.14
CA ILE A 38 5.04 15.05 5.84
C ILE A 38 5.31 13.54 5.97
N ASN A 39 6.56 13.12 5.80
CA ASN A 39 6.97 11.71 5.69
C ASN A 39 7.64 11.22 6.97
N GLN A 40 6.87 11.09 8.03
CA GLN A 40 7.40 10.84 9.37
C GLN A 40 7.47 9.35 9.74
N ASN A 41 6.87 8.49 8.94
CA ASN A 41 6.75 7.07 9.26
C ASN A 41 7.16 6.16 8.10
N PRO A 42 8.44 6.24 7.63
CA PRO A 42 8.93 5.35 6.59
C PRO A 42 8.94 3.91 7.10
N LYS A 43 8.55 2.98 6.23
CA LYS A 43 8.50 1.56 6.53
C LYS A 43 9.64 0.84 5.85
N THR A 44 10.18 -0.13 6.54
CA THR A 44 11.21 -1.03 6.00
C THR A 44 10.68 -2.46 6.05
N TYR A 45 10.77 -3.16 4.94
CA TYR A 45 10.34 -4.54 4.80
C TYR A 45 11.54 -5.43 4.59
N SER A 46 11.69 -6.45 5.42
CA SER A 46 12.61 -7.55 5.17
C SER A 46 11.82 -8.67 4.53
N LEU A 47 12.13 -8.98 3.29
CA LEU A 47 11.41 -9.91 2.43
C LEU A 47 12.29 -11.10 2.07
N GLU A 48 11.67 -12.26 1.95
CA GLU A 48 12.30 -13.48 1.45
C GLU A 48 11.50 -14.01 0.27
N PHE A 49 12.19 -14.35 -0.80
CA PHE A 49 11.62 -15.00 -1.99
C PHE A 49 12.24 -16.39 -2.13
N ASN A 50 11.45 -17.43 -1.96
CA ASN A 50 11.84 -18.80 -2.22
C ASN A 50 11.22 -19.26 -3.54
N VAL A 51 12.00 -19.18 -4.60
CA VAL A 51 11.53 -19.26 -5.98
C VAL A 51 12.41 -20.18 -6.84
N SER A 52 12.03 -20.39 -8.10
CA SER A 52 12.90 -21.05 -9.08
C SER A 52 14.18 -20.24 -9.34
N GLU A 53 15.23 -20.87 -9.84
CA GLU A 53 16.43 -20.13 -10.25
C GLU A 53 16.11 -19.08 -11.33
N ALA A 54 15.24 -19.42 -12.31
CA ALA A 54 14.82 -18.51 -13.35
C ALA A 54 14.09 -17.26 -12.80
N ASP A 55 13.17 -17.43 -11.86
CA ASP A 55 12.48 -16.30 -11.21
C ASP A 55 13.45 -15.48 -10.37
N SER A 56 14.41 -16.15 -9.73
CA SER A 56 15.43 -15.46 -8.95
C SER A 56 16.35 -14.59 -9.82
N ASP A 57 16.67 -15.03 -11.04
CA ASP A 57 17.45 -14.25 -12.00
C ASP A 57 16.69 -13.00 -12.47
N VAL A 58 15.36 -13.12 -12.62
CA VAL A 58 14.50 -11.97 -12.94
C VAL A 58 14.52 -10.94 -11.81
N ILE A 59 14.38 -11.39 -10.56
CA ILE A 59 14.43 -10.50 -9.38
C ILE A 59 15.82 -9.83 -9.31
N GLU A 60 16.88 -10.62 -9.41
CA GLU A 60 18.27 -10.13 -9.32
C GLU A 60 18.58 -9.10 -10.42
N ALA A 61 18.21 -9.40 -11.67
CA ALA A 61 18.39 -8.47 -12.79
C ALA A 61 17.62 -7.16 -12.56
N PHE A 62 16.38 -7.24 -12.06
CA PHE A 62 15.59 -6.07 -11.72
C PHE A 62 16.25 -5.23 -10.63
N LEU A 63 16.65 -5.84 -9.52
CA LEU A 63 17.26 -5.12 -8.39
C LEU A 63 18.61 -4.50 -8.77
N ASN A 64 19.42 -5.21 -9.56
CA ASN A 64 20.70 -4.69 -10.07
C ASN A 64 20.48 -3.47 -10.99
N SER A 65 19.46 -3.51 -11.86
CA SER A 65 19.17 -2.37 -12.73
C SER A 65 18.74 -1.15 -11.90
N ARG A 66 17.93 -1.33 -10.86
CA ARG A 66 17.50 -0.23 -9.96
C ARG A 66 18.66 0.31 -9.11
N ALA A 67 19.55 -0.56 -8.65
CA ALA A 67 20.77 -0.14 -7.95
C ALA A 67 21.70 0.68 -8.84
N PHE A 68 21.81 0.33 -10.12
CA PHE A 68 22.64 1.05 -11.09
C PHE A 68 22.09 2.44 -11.39
N ASP A 69 20.76 2.55 -11.60
CA ASP A 69 20.08 3.82 -11.92
C ASP A 69 19.80 4.67 -10.67
N ASN A 70 19.97 4.09 -9.49
CA ASN A 70 19.60 4.69 -8.19
C ASN A 70 18.12 5.15 -8.14
N GLU A 71 17.25 4.41 -8.82
CA GLU A 71 15.82 4.72 -8.95
C GLU A 71 14.95 3.88 -8.02
N SER A 72 13.90 4.52 -7.52
CA SER A 72 12.83 3.82 -6.81
C SER A 72 11.97 2.98 -7.75
N PHE A 73 11.26 2.02 -7.19
CA PHE A 73 10.34 1.15 -7.89
C PHE A 73 9.04 0.97 -7.11
N ASN A 74 7.98 0.65 -7.85
CA ASN A 74 6.69 0.32 -7.26
C ASN A 74 6.66 -1.13 -6.80
N PHE A 75 6.22 -1.35 -5.57
CA PHE A 75 5.99 -2.68 -5.01
C PHE A 75 4.75 -2.66 -4.12
N THR A 76 4.00 -3.75 -4.10
CA THR A 76 2.86 -3.94 -3.18
C THR A 76 3.25 -4.96 -2.14
N PRO A 77 3.54 -4.55 -0.90
CA PRO A 77 3.84 -5.49 0.17
C PRO A 77 2.63 -6.40 0.45
N PRO A 78 2.85 -7.66 0.80
CA PRO A 78 1.78 -8.56 1.19
C PRO A 78 0.96 -7.98 2.36
N GLY A 79 -0.37 -8.04 2.25
CA GLY A 79 -1.29 -7.56 3.30
C GLY A 79 -1.49 -6.04 3.38
N GLU A 80 -0.83 -5.24 2.53
CA GLU A 80 -1.01 -3.78 2.50
C GLU A 80 -2.16 -3.32 1.59
N GLY A 81 -2.65 -4.17 0.71
CA GLY A 81 -3.86 -3.88 -0.08
C GLY A 81 -5.13 -4.13 0.73
N ILE A 82 -6.17 -3.37 0.41
CA ILE A 82 -7.51 -3.58 0.96
C ILE A 82 -8.39 -4.14 -0.16
N SER A 83 -9.13 -5.22 0.13
CA SER A 83 -10.16 -5.76 -0.73
C SER A 83 -11.33 -6.17 0.16
N LYS A 84 -12.46 -5.46 0.05
CA LYS A 84 -13.63 -5.67 0.90
C LYS A 84 -14.91 -5.45 0.12
N THR A 85 -15.96 -6.14 0.55
CA THR A 85 -17.30 -6.04 -0.03
C THR A 85 -18.25 -5.35 0.94
N GLY A 86 -19.26 -4.69 0.41
CA GLY A 86 -20.28 -4.04 1.20
C GLY A 86 -21.44 -3.56 0.36
N THR A 87 -22.16 -2.59 0.87
CA THR A 87 -23.30 -1.97 0.20
C THR A 87 -23.07 -0.50 -0.01
N TYR A 88 -23.78 0.07 -0.96
CA TYR A 88 -23.76 1.51 -1.19
C TYR A 88 -25.16 2.09 -1.38
N SER A 89 -25.28 3.37 -1.16
CA SER A 89 -26.41 4.19 -1.55
C SER A 89 -25.92 5.50 -2.15
N ARG A 90 -26.50 5.90 -3.29
CA ARG A 90 -26.20 7.18 -3.94
C ARG A 90 -27.41 8.11 -3.85
N SER A 91 -27.16 9.34 -3.44
CA SER A 91 -28.11 10.45 -3.49
C SER A 91 -27.44 11.66 -4.11
N GLY A 92 -27.94 12.08 -5.27
CA GLY A 92 -27.25 13.11 -6.06
C GLY A 92 -25.89 12.63 -6.56
N THR A 93 -24.87 13.37 -6.28
CA THR A 93 -23.46 13.05 -6.60
C THR A 93 -22.72 12.35 -5.46
N THR A 94 -23.34 12.21 -4.28
CA THR A 94 -22.70 11.56 -3.13
C THR A 94 -23.04 10.08 -3.11
N VAL A 95 -22.02 9.24 -3.06
CA VAL A 95 -22.13 7.80 -2.83
C VAL A 95 -21.66 7.51 -1.41
N THR A 96 -22.57 7.01 -0.61
CA THR A 96 -22.30 6.52 0.75
C THR A 96 -22.07 5.01 0.68
N ILE A 97 -20.92 4.56 1.16
CA ILE A 97 -20.49 3.17 1.14
C ILE A 97 -20.44 2.66 2.57
N THR A 98 -21.02 1.49 2.79
CA THR A 98 -21.05 0.81 4.09
C THR A 98 -20.33 -0.52 4.01
N ILE A 99 -19.15 -0.59 4.66
CA ILE A 99 -18.27 -1.75 4.71
C ILE A 99 -17.70 -1.87 6.12
N THR A 100 -17.88 -3.01 6.77
CA THR A 100 -17.35 -3.22 8.13
C THR A 100 -15.82 -3.11 8.17
N ASN A 101 -15.34 -2.21 9.03
CA ASN A 101 -13.90 -1.95 9.22
C ASN A 101 -13.17 -1.72 7.89
N HIS A 102 -13.64 -0.79 7.07
CA HIS A 102 -13.10 -0.56 5.71
C HIS A 102 -11.60 -0.23 5.68
N GLY A 103 -11.05 0.44 6.71
CA GLY A 103 -9.61 0.67 6.85
C GLY A 103 -9.03 1.74 5.94
N VAL A 104 -9.86 2.53 5.25
CA VAL A 104 -9.43 3.64 4.38
C VAL A 104 -9.61 4.99 5.07
N ALA A 105 -8.76 5.95 4.73
CA ALA A 105 -8.77 7.31 5.26
C ALA A 105 -9.31 8.32 4.22
N ILE A 106 -9.63 9.52 4.69
CA ILE A 106 -9.99 10.64 3.81
C ILE A 106 -8.80 10.96 2.91
N GLY A 107 -9.05 11.13 1.61
CA GLY A 107 -8.04 11.41 0.62
C GLY A 107 -7.42 10.17 -0.03
N ASP A 108 -7.67 8.97 0.48
CA ASP A 108 -7.20 7.73 -0.14
C ASP A 108 -7.88 7.51 -1.50
N LYS A 109 -7.11 6.97 -2.44
CA LYS A 109 -7.63 6.53 -3.73
C LYS A 109 -8.08 5.08 -3.63
N VAL A 110 -9.36 4.85 -3.90
CA VAL A 110 -9.99 3.53 -3.90
C VAL A 110 -10.57 3.22 -5.27
N THR A 111 -10.55 1.97 -5.66
CA THR A 111 -11.27 1.47 -6.83
C THR A 111 -12.56 0.82 -6.35
N LEU A 112 -13.68 1.25 -6.90
CA LEU A 112 -15.02 0.76 -6.61
C LEU A 112 -15.57 0.02 -7.82
N ASP A 113 -16.07 -1.18 -7.58
CA ASP A 113 -16.79 -2.02 -8.53
C ASP A 113 -18.20 -2.24 -7.98
N PHE A 114 -19.19 -1.61 -8.60
CA PHE A 114 -20.60 -1.67 -8.18
C PHE A 114 -21.27 -2.86 -8.82
N THR A 115 -21.34 -3.97 -8.11
CA THR A 115 -21.87 -5.26 -8.60
C THR A 115 -23.37 -5.29 -8.77
N SER A 116 -24.09 -4.28 -8.29
CA SER A 116 -25.53 -4.08 -8.52
C SER A 116 -25.90 -2.60 -8.41
N GLY A 117 -27.04 -2.23 -8.97
CA GLY A 117 -27.46 -0.83 -9.09
C GLY A 117 -26.91 -0.18 -10.35
N SER A 118 -26.82 1.15 -10.40
CA SER A 118 -26.43 1.93 -11.59
C SER A 118 -25.34 2.98 -11.29
N ALA A 119 -24.57 2.81 -10.22
CA ALA A 119 -23.39 3.64 -10.02
C ALA A 119 -22.26 3.21 -10.96
N ALA A 120 -21.43 4.14 -11.40
CA ALA A 120 -20.34 3.85 -12.32
C ALA A 120 -19.12 3.29 -11.57
N ASP A 121 -18.54 2.24 -12.10
CA ASP A 121 -17.28 1.68 -11.60
C ASP A 121 -16.12 2.64 -11.89
N GLY A 122 -15.09 2.56 -11.08
CA GLY A 122 -13.89 3.35 -11.31
C GLY A 122 -13.10 3.70 -10.05
N ASP A 123 -12.16 4.60 -10.25
CA ASP A 123 -11.29 5.11 -9.21
C ASP A 123 -11.89 6.38 -8.58
N TYR A 124 -11.94 6.39 -7.27
CA TYR A 124 -12.52 7.49 -6.50
C TYR A 124 -11.58 7.92 -5.38
N ILE A 125 -11.69 9.20 -5.00
CA ILE A 125 -11.03 9.71 -3.80
C ILE A 125 -12.06 9.72 -2.67
N VAL A 126 -11.66 9.19 -1.51
CA VAL A 126 -12.51 9.20 -0.30
C VAL A 126 -12.72 10.63 0.17
N ALA A 127 -13.95 11.11 0.07
CA ALA A 127 -14.33 12.48 0.44
C ALA A 127 -14.56 12.61 1.95
N SER A 128 -15.12 11.59 2.59
CA SER A 128 -15.25 11.52 4.04
C SER A 128 -15.19 10.08 4.54
N SER A 129 -14.74 9.92 5.78
CA SER A 129 -14.75 8.66 6.52
C SER A 129 -15.37 8.96 7.88
N ALA A 130 -16.72 8.84 7.96
CA ALA A 130 -17.48 9.25 9.14
C ALA A 130 -17.22 8.34 10.36
N ASN A 131 -16.94 7.06 10.09
CA ASN A 131 -16.58 6.05 11.09
C ASN A 131 -15.89 4.87 10.40
N GLN A 132 -15.53 3.84 11.16
CA GLN A 132 -14.84 2.65 10.65
C GLN A 132 -15.65 1.85 9.61
N ASN A 133 -16.94 2.09 9.50
CA ASN A 133 -17.85 1.30 8.66
C ASN A 133 -18.49 2.11 7.53
N THR A 134 -18.32 3.43 7.50
CA THR A 134 -19.00 4.30 6.53
C THR A 134 -18.05 5.32 5.95
N LEU A 135 -17.96 5.36 4.64
CA LEU A 135 -17.23 6.37 3.89
C LEU A 135 -18.07 6.95 2.77
N THR A 136 -17.68 8.09 2.23
CA THR A 136 -18.33 8.69 1.06
C THR A 136 -17.33 9.01 -0.03
N VAL A 137 -17.79 8.90 -1.26
CA VAL A 137 -17.08 9.39 -2.44
C VAL A 137 -18.02 10.27 -3.26
N THR A 138 -17.46 11.09 -4.16
CA THR A 138 -18.24 11.94 -5.04
C THR A 138 -18.16 11.43 -6.47
N THR A 139 -19.30 11.27 -7.13
CA THR A 139 -19.42 10.91 -8.54
C THR A 139 -19.71 12.14 -9.40
N THR A 140 -19.34 12.09 -10.66
CA THR A 140 -19.70 13.16 -11.62
C THR A 140 -21.17 13.10 -12.06
N ALA A 141 -21.71 11.88 -12.13
CA ALA A 141 -23.13 11.67 -12.48
C ALA A 141 -24.02 11.79 -11.25
N SER A 142 -25.15 12.49 -11.37
CA SER A 142 -26.16 12.61 -10.33
C SER A 142 -27.23 11.53 -10.50
N GLY A 143 -27.78 11.04 -9.39
CA GLY A 143 -28.87 10.07 -9.40
C GLY A 143 -29.13 9.45 -8.04
N THR A 144 -30.16 8.58 -7.99
CA THR A 144 -30.50 7.81 -6.80
C THR A 144 -30.43 6.32 -7.15
N THR A 145 -29.58 5.58 -6.48
CA THR A 145 -29.40 4.14 -6.67
C THR A 145 -28.75 3.53 -5.44
N SER A 146 -28.93 2.23 -5.26
CA SER A 146 -28.29 1.47 -4.19
C SER A 146 -27.96 0.06 -4.66
N GLY A 147 -27.05 -0.60 -3.97
CA GLY A 147 -26.66 -1.96 -4.33
C GLY A 147 -25.43 -2.43 -3.57
N ASN A 148 -24.78 -3.42 -4.14
CA ASN A 148 -23.54 -3.99 -3.59
C ASN A 148 -22.31 -3.36 -4.27
N VAL A 149 -21.21 -3.30 -3.53
CA VAL A 149 -19.96 -2.75 -4.00
C VAL A 149 -18.77 -3.55 -3.49
N ASN A 150 -17.78 -3.73 -4.35
CA ASN A 150 -16.45 -4.19 -3.99
C ASN A 150 -15.53 -2.97 -3.92
N LEU A 151 -14.84 -2.81 -2.81
CA LEU A 151 -13.84 -1.77 -2.60
C LEU A 151 -12.46 -2.41 -2.61
N THR A 152 -11.59 -1.92 -3.48
CA THR A 152 -10.18 -2.28 -3.47
C THR A 152 -9.32 -1.02 -3.33
N MET A 153 -8.26 -1.12 -2.56
CA MET A 153 -7.22 -0.10 -2.46
C MET A 153 -5.87 -0.76 -2.69
N SER A 154 -5.12 -0.24 -3.63
CA SER A 154 -3.77 -0.72 -3.86
C SER A 154 -2.86 -0.33 -2.70
N GLY A 155 -2.19 -1.31 -2.10
CA GLY A 155 -1.11 -1.09 -1.15
C GLY A 155 0.22 -0.75 -1.83
N GLN A 156 0.22 -0.45 -3.13
CA GLN A 156 1.42 -0.14 -3.89
C GLN A 156 2.08 1.14 -3.37
N ARG A 157 3.37 1.05 -3.10
CA ARG A 157 4.21 2.14 -2.62
C ARG A 157 5.54 2.12 -3.35
N ARG A 158 6.31 3.20 -3.17
CA ARG A 158 7.66 3.33 -3.74
C ARG A 158 8.70 2.85 -2.76
N PHE A 159 9.62 2.05 -3.28
CA PHE A 159 10.70 1.48 -2.49
C PHE A 159 12.05 1.64 -3.20
N ILE A 160 13.10 1.61 -2.40
CA ILE A 160 14.45 1.28 -2.84
C ILE A 160 14.90 0.01 -2.13
N CYS A 161 15.76 -0.75 -2.76
CA CYS A 161 16.39 -1.92 -2.15
C CYS A 161 17.71 -1.50 -1.49
N ASP A 162 17.74 -1.54 -0.16
CA ASP A 162 18.96 -1.18 0.59
C ASP A 162 20.01 -2.30 0.54
N SER A 163 19.56 -3.56 0.48
CA SER A 163 20.42 -4.72 0.37
C SER A 163 19.65 -5.94 -0.13
N PHE A 164 20.31 -6.82 -0.85
CA PHE A 164 19.79 -8.14 -1.17
C PHE A 164 20.89 -9.19 -1.20
N ASN A 165 20.52 -10.45 -0.97
CA ASN A 165 21.38 -11.62 -1.01
C ASN A 165 20.65 -12.75 -1.70
N LYS A 166 21.34 -13.48 -2.56
CA LYS A 166 20.86 -14.67 -3.26
C LYS A 166 21.64 -15.89 -2.80
N SER A 167 20.94 -16.96 -2.46
CA SER A 167 21.53 -18.27 -2.20
C SER A 167 20.79 -19.34 -3.00
N ILE A 168 21.50 -20.39 -3.43
CA ILE A 168 20.94 -21.53 -4.17
C ILE A 168 21.17 -22.79 -3.31
N PRO A 169 20.23 -23.11 -2.40
CA PRO A 169 20.40 -24.23 -1.50
C PRO A 169 20.23 -25.60 -2.19
N TYR A 170 19.46 -25.67 -3.28
CA TYR A 170 19.20 -26.88 -4.04
C TYR A 170 19.09 -26.57 -5.52
N LEU A 171 19.25 -27.61 -6.36
CA LEU A 171 19.06 -27.50 -7.80
C LEU A 171 17.65 -26.93 -8.12
N ASN A 172 17.63 -25.92 -8.98
CA ASN A 172 16.42 -25.20 -9.41
C ASN A 172 15.63 -24.54 -8.28
N ARG A 173 16.27 -24.20 -7.17
CA ARG A 173 15.68 -23.46 -6.05
C ARG A 173 16.63 -22.39 -5.56
N ALA A 174 16.14 -21.15 -5.52
CA ALA A 174 16.89 -20.03 -5.02
C ALA A 174 16.12 -19.30 -3.93
N VAL A 175 16.83 -18.77 -2.97
CA VAL A 175 16.31 -17.90 -1.91
C VAL A 175 16.94 -16.53 -2.07
N ILE A 176 16.12 -15.51 -2.25
CA ILE A 176 16.54 -14.11 -2.22
C ILE A 176 16.00 -13.46 -0.96
N GLN A 177 16.90 -12.93 -0.16
CA GLN A 177 16.56 -12.09 0.99
C GLN A 177 16.88 -10.64 0.63
N CYS A 178 15.93 -9.73 0.81
CA CYS A 178 16.11 -8.33 0.49
C CYS A 178 15.44 -7.42 1.52
N THR A 179 15.97 -6.21 1.63
CA THR A 179 15.43 -5.16 2.48
C THR A 179 14.96 -4.01 1.61
N PHE A 180 13.64 -3.79 1.60
CA PHE A 180 13.01 -2.69 0.88
C PHE A 180 12.64 -1.57 1.86
N ARG A 181 13.12 -0.38 1.57
CA ARG A 181 12.82 0.82 2.35
C ARG A 181 11.90 1.72 1.55
N GLU A 182 10.77 2.10 2.17
CA GLU A 182 9.80 3.04 1.58
C GLU A 182 10.44 4.41 1.38
N VAL A 183 10.21 4.99 0.20
CA VAL A 183 10.64 6.33 -0.16
C VAL A 183 9.48 7.18 -0.62
N PHE A 184 9.55 8.47 -0.34
CA PHE A 184 8.54 9.45 -0.68
C PHE A 184 9.16 10.43 -1.67
N GLU A 185 8.86 10.20 -2.94
CA GLU A 185 9.34 11.02 -4.06
C GLU A 185 8.15 11.70 -4.72
N THR A 186 8.38 12.90 -5.23
CA THR A 186 7.38 13.69 -5.99
C THR A 186 7.23 13.17 -7.41
#